data_4e9d5d8fc10ddb28f34bcd2cb75f12fc
#
_entry.id   4e9d5d8fc10ddb28f34bcd2cb75f12fc
#
_cell.length_a   1.000
_cell.length_b   1.000
_cell.length_c   1.000
_cell.angle_alpha   90.00
_cell.angle_beta   90.00
_cell.angle_gamma   90.00
#
_symmetry.space_group_name_H-M   'P 1'
#
loop_
_entity.id
_entity.type
_entity.pdbx_description
1 polymer ?
#
loop_
_entity_poly.entity_id
_entity_poly.type
_entity_poly.pdbx_seq_one_letter_code
_entity_poly.pdbx_strand_id
1 'polypeptide(L)'
;MRQLNLAECAFLAGIIQRPSYFNPFHHPERTIERRNLVLDTMVETGAITKDQAERAKAESLHLTDTTVDASEAPYFVDLVHEQLLQKFGERDFNREGLRIYTSLDPDLQRAATSAVDSTIHVVDERVDRKHKKHKPGETWTYPQVALVALNPHTGQVLALVGGRSYGTSQLNHAVASRPTGSIFKPFVYATAFTTSLEGTVLSGQTKVFTQLSMLNDQQTTYEVGDQEYTPRNFEGEYHDEITARYALQKSENNATIGLAALVGFDRVAALARADGVKSARGTPSMAIGSYGATPLDMAGAYTMFANNGLHLDPWMLASVRTATGDVITDYTPSSKQLLDPRVAFLTTDMLENVINHGTGAAARTRGFTAPAAGKTGTDHDAWFAGYTSNLLCIVWVGNDDYTDIKMQGADAAAPIWAEFMKKAVLLPQYSDTRSFTPPDGVGIVGIDKVSNLLADEACPDSADMAFLDGTAPTDTCDHPPDKRNFLQKIFGLGKPSN
;
A
#
# COMPACT_ATOMS: atom_id res chain seq x y z
N MET A 1 21.05 -27.04 -17.81
CA MET A 1 20.79 -28.49 -17.68
C MET A 1 22.00 -29.37 -18.04
N ARG A 2 22.87 -29.00 -18.98
CA ARG A 2 24.06 -29.83 -19.32
C ARG A 2 25.12 -29.95 -18.21
N GLN A 3 25.00 -29.19 -17.13
CA GLN A 3 25.94 -29.17 -15.99
C GLN A 3 25.40 -29.91 -14.75
N LEU A 4 24.13 -30.34 -14.76
CA LEU A 4 23.52 -31.06 -13.63
C LEU A 4 23.90 -32.55 -13.68
N ASN A 5 24.24 -33.12 -12.52
CA ASN A 5 24.43 -34.55 -12.36
C ASN A 5 23.07 -35.26 -12.18
N LEU A 6 23.11 -36.61 -12.12
CA LEU A 6 21.90 -37.41 -12.00
C LEU A 6 21.16 -37.20 -10.68
N ALA A 7 21.87 -36.99 -9.57
CA ALA A 7 21.27 -36.72 -8.27
C ALA A 7 20.55 -35.38 -8.24
N GLU A 8 21.15 -34.36 -8.85
CA GLU A 8 20.56 -33.02 -8.97
C GLU A 8 19.34 -33.02 -9.88
N CYS A 9 19.37 -33.73 -11.01
CA CYS A 9 18.21 -33.89 -11.89
C CYS A 9 17.04 -34.58 -11.17
N ALA A 10 17.30 -35.66 -10.44
CA ALA A 10 16.27 -36.38 -9.69
C ALA A 10 15.72 -35.53 -8.52
N PHE A 11 16.56 -34.74 -7.87
CA PHE A 11 16.14 -33.77 -6.87
C PHE A 11 15.18 -32.72 -7.44
N LEU A 12 15.55 -32.04 -8.53
CA LEU A 12 14.72 -31.02 -9.17
C LEU A 12 13.38 -31.60 -9.63
N ALA A 13 13.38 -32.80 -10.21
CA ALA A 13 12.13 -33.47 -10.61
C ALA A 13 11.25 -33.80 -9.37
N GLY A 14 11.86 -34.17 -8.26
CA GLY A 14 11.15 -34.55 -7.04
C GLY A 14 10.44 -33.41 -6.33
N ILE A 15 11.02 -32.21 -6.31
CA ILE A 15 10.48 -31.06 -5.57
C ILE A 15 9.26 -30.40 -6.23
N ILE A 16 9.07 -30.59 -7.56
CA ILE A 16 7.98 -29.94 -8.32
C ILE A 16 6.59 -30.26 -7.73
N GLN A 17 6.40 -31.44 -7.17
CA GLN A 17 5.10 -31.88 -6.64
C GLN A 17 4.64 -31.04 -5.43
N ARG A 18 5.58 -30.71 -4.52
CA ARG A 18 5.30 -29.96 -3.27
C ARG A 18 6.54 -29.15 -2.87
N PRO A 19 6.83 -28.02 -3.56
CA PRO A 19 8.11 -27.30 -3.39
C PRO A 19 8.41 -26.87 -1.96
N SER A 20 7.43 -26.32 -1.24
CA SER A 20 7.60 -25.90 0.16
C SER A 20 7.81 -27.09 1.11
N TYR A 21 7.13 -28.22 0.88
CA TYR A 21 7.23 -29.41 1.71
C TYR A 21 8.55 -30.15 1.53
N PHE A 22 9.12 -30.12 0.31
CA PHE A 22 10.41 -30.71 -0.05
C PHE A 22 11.51 -29.66 -0.19
N ASN A 23 11.38 -28.51 0.51
CA ASN A 23 12.41 -27.48 0.51
C ASN A 23 13.70 -28.01 1.17
N PRO A 24 14.84 -28.07 0.45
CA PRO A 24 16.08 -28.68 0.95
C PRO A 24 16.72 -27.90 2.12
N PHE A 25 16.45 -26.60 2.22
CA PHE A 25 16.96 -25.75 3.30
C PHE A 25 16.18 -25.92 4.61
N HIS A 26 14.88 -26.22 4.52
CA HIS A 26 14.01 -26.40 5.67
C HIS A 26 13.76 -27.86 6.04
N HIS A 27 13.80 -28.75 5.05
CA HIS A 27 13.47 -30.18 5.22
C HIS A 27 14.43 -31.07 4.43
N PRO A 28 15.74 -31.03 4.72
CA PRO A 28 16.77 -31.77 3.95
C PRO A 28 16.52 -33.28 3.88
N GLU A 29 16.06 -33.89 4.98
CA GLU A 29 15.77 -35.32 5.03
C GLU A 29 14.65 -35.72 4.08
N ARG A 30 13.53 -35.00 4.11
CA ARG A 30 12.40 -35.25 3.21
C ARG A 30 12.78 -35.04 1.73
N THR A 31 13.64 -34.08 1.47
CA THR A 31 14.15 -33.80 0.14
C THR A 31 14.99 -34.95 -0.38
N ILE A 32 15.89 -35.52 0.46
CA ILE A 32 16.72 -36.70 0.12
C ILE A 32 15.83 -37.92 -0.12
N GLU A 33 14.87 -38.21 0.75
CA GLU A 33 13.90 -39.29 0.57
C GLU A 33 13.15 -39.16 -0.75
N ARG A 34 12.68 -37.95 -1.08
CA ARG A 34 11.96 -37.68 -2.32
C ARG A 34 12.86 -37.88 -3.55
N ARG A 35 14.10 -37.37 -3.52
CA ARG A 35 15.10 -37.60 -4.59
C ARG A 35 15.34 -39.11 -4.79
N ASN A 36 15.53 -39.84 -3.70
CA ASN A 36 15.79 -41.26 -3.78
C ASN A 36 14.62 -42.05 -4.37
N LEU A 37 13.37 -41.68 -4.02
CA LEU A 37 12.17 -42.24 -4.65
C LEU A 37 12.14 -42.01 -6.17
N VAL A 38 12.51 -40.81 -6.63
CA VAL A 38 12.61 -40.51 -8.07
C VAL A 38 13.65 -41.41 -8.73
N LEU A 39 14.82 -41.57 -8.14
CA LEU A 39 15.89 -42.46 -8.64
C LEU A 39 15.42 -43.93 -8.71
N ASP A 40 14.70 -44.41 -7.72
CA ASP A 40 14.13 -45.76 -7.72
C ASP A 40 13.12 -45.93 -8.86
N THR A 41 12.22 -44.96 -9.05
CA THR A 41 11.27 -44.97 -10.15
C THR A 41 11.96 -44.95 -11.52
N MET A 42 13.08 -44.22 -11.64
CA MET A 42 13.88 -44.22 -12.89
C MET A 42 14.52 -45.58 -13.18
N VAL A 43 14.88 -46.36 -12.15
CA VAL A 43 15.34 -47.76 -12.31
C VAL A 43 14.18 -48.64 -12.75
N GLU A 44 13.02 -48.55 -12.08
CA GLU A 44 11.80 -49.31 -12.44
C GLU A 44 11.37 -49.11 -13.88
N THR A 45 11.48 -47.88 -14.37
CA THR A 45 11.11 -47.52 -15.76
C THR A 45 12.23 -47.83 -16.78
N GLY A 46 13.37 -48.31 -16.30
CA GLY A 46 14.53 -48.65 -17.15
C GLY A 46 15.29 -47.44 -17.70
N ALA A 47 15.05 -46.24 -17.14
CA ALA A 47 15.71 -44.99 -17.57
C ALA A 47 17.19 -44.96 -17.11
N ILE A 48 17.49 -45.57 -15.98
CA ILE A 48 18.86 -45.71 -15.42
C ILE A 48 19.09 -47.12 -14.90
N THR A 49 20.36 -47.49 -14.72
CA THR A 49 20.72 -48.76 -14.08
C THR A 49 20.69 -48.65 -12.56
N LYS A 50 20.57 -49.80 -11.86
CA LYS A 50 20.61 -49.83 -10.40
C LYS A 50 21.92 -49.26 -9.84
N ASP A 51 23.06 -49.55 -10.47
CA ASP A 51 24.34 -48.99 -10.10
C ASP A 51 24.44 -47.48 -10.21
N GLN A 52 23.77 -46.90 -11.23
CA GLN A 52 23.70 -45.47 -11.41
C GLN A 52 22.84 -44.82 -10.32
N ALA A 53 21.71 -45.45 -9.95
CA ALA A 53 20.86 -44.97 -8.88
C ALA A 53 21.58 -44.98 -7.53
N GLU A 54 22.26 -46.07 -7.18
CA GLU A 54 22.97 -46.19 -5.90
C GLU A 54 24.13 -45.17 -5.78
N ARG A 55 24.86 -44.90 -6.88
CA ARG A 55 25.85 -43.81 -6.90
C ARG A 55 25.20 -42.44 -6.68
N ALA A 56 24.10 -42.15 -7.38
CA ALA A 56 23.41 -40.88 -7.25
C ALA A 56 22.78 -40.69 -5.87
N LYS A 57 22.29 -41.76 -5.21
CA LYS A 57 21.78 -41.69 -3.84
C LYS A 57 22.90 -41.42 -2.80
N ALA A 58 24.12 -41.88 -3.06
CA ALA A 58 25.26 -41.63 -2.20
C ALA A 58 25.80 -40.19 -2.31
N GLU A 59 25.44 -39.46 -3.36
CA GLU A 59 25.84 -38.05 -3.51
C GLU A 59 25.10 -37.15 -2.53
N SER A 60 25.84 -36.21 -1.92
CA SER A 60 25.24 -35.14 -1.12
C SER A 60 24.52 -34.12 -2.02
N LEU A 61 23.50 -33.47 -1.47
CA LEU A 61 22.92 -32.28 -2.12
C LEU A 61 23.92 -31.14 -1.97
N HIS A 62 24.56 -30.73 -3.05
CA HIS A 62 25.47 -29.58 -3.07
C HIS A 62 24.66 -28.28 -3.07
N LEU A 63 23.98 -28.03 -1.95
CA LEU A 63 23.26 -26.79 -1.76
C LEU A 63 24.26 -25.68 -1.45
N THR A 64 24.25 -24.64 -2.21
CA THR A 64 24.97 -23.42 -1.92
C THR A 64 24.04 -22.46 -1.21
N ASP A 65 24.41 -21.99 -0.04
CA ASP A 65 23.77 -20.86 0.67
C ASP A 65 24.06 -19.51 -0.04
N THR A 66 24.58 -19.55 -1.25
CA THR A 66 24.66 -18.34 -2.05
C THR A 66 23.23 -17.90 -2.35
N THR A 67 22.74 -16.95 -1.54
CA THR A 67 21.72 -16.03 -1.96
C THR A 67 22.07 -15.62 -3.39
N VAL A 68 21.18 -15.97 -4.33
CA VAL A 68 21.32 -15.54 -5.74
C VAL A 68 20.94 -14.06 -5.80
N ASP A 69 21.51 -13.26 -4.90
CA ASP A 69 21.40 -11.81 -4.88
C ASP A 69 22.58 -11.18 -5.62
N ALA A 70 22.69 -11.54 -6.91
CA ALA A 70 23.55 -10.78 -7.81
C ALA A 70 22.99 -9.38 -8.11
N SER A 71 21.79 -9.06 -7.63
CA SER A 71 21.09 -7.80 -7.84
C SER A 71 20.65 -7.20 -6.50
N GLU A 72 20.85 -5.90 -6.32
CA GLU A 72 20.31 -5.14 -5.17
C GLU A 72 18.77 -5.05 -5.21
N ALA A 73 18.12 -5.39 -6.34
CA ALA A 73 16.67 -5.29 -6.55
C ALA A 73 16.11 -6.48 -7.35
N PRO A 74 16.21 -7.73 -6.84
CA PRO A 74 15.89 -8.91 -7.64
C PRO A 74 14.42 -8.95 -8.12
N TYR A 75 13.46 -8.60 -7.28
CA TYR A 75 12.05 -8.53 -7.67
C TYR A 75 11.76 -7.49 -8.75
N PHE A 76 12.46 -6.34 -8.71
CA PHE A 76 12.36 -5.32 -9.73
C PHE A 76 12.95 -5.81 -11.06
N VAL A 77 14.10 -6.47 -11.00
CA VAL A 77 14.78 -7.04 -12.20
C VAL A 77 13.91 -8.10 -12.86
N ASP A 78 13.26 -8.96 -12.08
CA ASP A 78 12.33 -9.98 -12.62
C ASP A 78 11.17 -9.32 -13.38
N LEU A 79 10.55 -8.27 -12.84
CA LEU A 79 9.46 -7.57 -13.52
C LEU A 79 9.94 -6.88 -14.81
N VAL A 80 11.12 -6.28 -14.80
CA VAL A 80 11.72 -5.71 -16.02
C VAL A 80 11.99 -6.81 -17.05
N HIS A 81 12.52 -7.96 -16.63
CA HIS A 81 12.76 -9.10 -17.48
C HIS A 81 11.46 -9.64 -18.11
N GLU A 82 10.38 -9.79 -17.32
CA GLU A 82 9.06 -10.18 -17.82
C GLU A 82 8.53 -9.19 -18.87
N GLN A 83 8.64 -7.87 -18.61
CA GLN A 83 8.24 -6.83 -19.57
C GLN A 83 9.03 -6.93 -20.91
N LEU A 84 10.32 -7.22 -20.82
CA LEU A 84 11.18 -7.39 -21.99
C LEU A 84 10.78 -8.64 -22.78
N LEU A 85 10.51 -9.77 -22.10
CA LEU A 85 10.06 -11.00 -22.75
C LEU A 85 8.71 -10.82 -23.44
N GLN A 86 7.77 -10.12 -22.81
CA GLN A 86 6.47 -9.80 -23.40
C GLN A 86 6.60 -8.91 -24.64
N LYS A 87 7.54 -7.97 -24.65
CA LYS A 87 7.72 -6.99 -25.72
C LYS A 87 8.52 -7.53 -26.90
N PHE A 88 9.56 -8.32 -26.66
CA PHE A 88 10.52 -8.76 -27.68
C PHE A 88 10.45 -10.27 -27.95
N GLY A 89 9.87 -11.08 -27.06
CA GLY A 89 9.91 -12.53 -27.13
C GLY A 89 11.28 -13.13 -26.77
N GLU A 90 11.31 -14.43 -26.43
CA GLU A 90 12.54 -15.11 -25.97
C GLU A 90 13.67 -15.15 -27.02
N ARG A 91 13.33 -15.21 -28.33
CA ARG A 91 14.32 -15.39 -29.39
C ARG A 91 15.14 -14.15 -29.67
N ASP A 92 14.52 -12.97 -29.57
CA ASP A 92 15.16 -11.71 -29.92
C ASP A 92 15.92 -11.13 -28.73
N PHE A 93 15.44 -11.42 -27.50
CA PHE A 93 16.09 -10.97 -26.27
C PHE A 93 17.50 -11.58 -26.03
N ASN A 94 17.70 -12.86 -26.42
CA ASN A 94 18.95 -13.57 -26.18
C ASN A 94 20.03 -13.40 -27.27
N ARG A 95 19.76 -12.66 -28.33
CA ARG A 95 20.66 -12.60 -29.49
C ARG A 95 21.71 -11.52 -29.48
N GLU A 96 21.49 -10.44 -28.71
CA GLU A 96 22.39 -9.27 -28.73
C GLU A 96 22.65 -8.76 -27.32
N GLY A 97 23.85 -8.23 -27.07
CA GLY A 97 24.16 -7.59 -25.81
C GLY A 97 23.37 -6.28 -25.65
N LEU A 98 22.12 -6.38 -25.21
CA LEU A 98 21.24 -5.23 -25.00
C LEU A 98 21.66 -4.43 -23.77
N ARG A 99 21.55 -3.12 -23.88
CA ARG A 99 21.65 -2.18 -22.74
C ARG A 99 20.25 -1.77 -22.31
N ILE A 100 19.87 -2.13 -21.09
CA ILE A 100 18.55 -1.90 -20.54
C ILE A 100 18.65 -0.81 -19.48
N TYR A 101 17.97 0.30 -19.72
CA TYR A 101 17.88 1.42 -18.81
C TYR A 101 16.54 1.35 -18.08
N THR A 102 16.58 1.42 -16.77
CA THR A 102 15.41 1.33 -15.91
C THR A 102 15.20 2.59 -15.08
N SER A 103 14.06 2.70 -14.43
CA SER A 103 13.73 3.79 -13.52
C SER A 103 14.28 3.62 -12.10
N LEU A 104 14.91 2.47 -11.79
CA LEU A 104 15.39 2.15 -10.44
C LEU A 104 16.39 3.20 -9.95
N ASP A 105 16.15 3.70 -8.73
CA ASP A 105 17.13 4.48 -7.98
C ASP A 105 17.80 3.55 -6.94
N PRO A 106 19.10 3.23 -7.13
CA PRO A 106 19.79 2.30 -6.23
C PRO A 106 19.88 2.78 -4.78
N ASP A 107 20.00 4.10 -4.54
CA ASP A 107 20.05 4.64 -3.18
C ASP A 107 18.70 4.49 -2.48
N LEU A 108 17.61 4.76 -3.20
CA LEU A 108 16.26 4.60 -2.69
C LEU A 108 15.90 3.11 -2.50
N GLN A 109 16.38 2.24 -3.40
CA GLN A 109 16.21 0.79 -3.24
C GLN A 109 16.90 0.28 -1.97
N ARG A 110 18.14 0.70 -1.71
CA ARG A 110 18.86 0.35 -0.47
C ARG A 110 18.12 0.89 0.76
N ALA A 111 17.56 2.09 0.69
CA ALA A 111 16.75 2.65 1.76
C ALA A 111 15.49 1.80 2.00
N ALA A 112 14.81 1.32 0.94
CA ALA A 112 13.63 0.47 1.02
C ALA A 112 13.93 -0.89 1.66
N THR A 113 14.95 -1.60 1.17
CA THR A 113 15.39 -2.88 1.73
C THR A 113 15.78 -2.73 3.20
N SER A 114 16.61 -1.72 3.53
CA SER A 114 17.01 -1.45 4.90
C SER A 114 15.85 -1.07 5.82
N ALA A 115 14.81 -0.39 5.33
CA ALA A 115 13.63 -0.07 6.12
C ALA A 115 12.80 -1.33 6.44
N VAL A 116 12.64 -2.22 5.46
CA VAL A 116 11.98 -3.51 5.67
C VAL A 116 12.76 -4.33 6.69
N ASP A 117 14.06 -4.56 6.48
CA ASP A 117 14.89 -5.40 7.33
C ASP A 117 14.94 -4.91 8.78
N SER A 118 15.06 -3.58 8.96
CA SER A 118 15.14 -2.99 10.29
C SER A 118 13.81 -2.93 11.05
N THR A 119 12.67 -3.13 10.37
CA THR A 119 11.34 -2.91 10.99
C THR A 119 10.50 -4.18 11.06
N ILE A 120 10.70 -5.13 10.15
CA ILE A 120 9.85 -6.32 10.05
C ILE A 120 9.87 -7.19 11.30
N HIS A 121 10.95 -7.14 12.10
CA HIS A 121 11.06 -7.85 13.37
C HIS A 121 9.96 -7.46 14.37
N VAL A 122 9.42 -6.23 14.29
CA VAL A 122 8.29 -5.80 15.15
C VAL A 122 7.03 -6.61 14.84
N VAL A 123 6.84 -6.96 13.56
CA VAL A 123 5.76 -7.86 13.12
C VAL A 123 6.00 -9.26 13.67
N ASP A 124 7.24 -9.77 13.55
CA ASP A 124 7.64 -11.11 14.01
C ASP A 124 7.44 -11.27 15.51
N GLU A 125 7.88 -10.30 16.31
CA GLU A 125 7.66 -10.30 17.76
C GLU A 125 6.18 -10.36 18.16
N ARG A 126 5.28 -9.76 17.35
CA ARG A 126 3.83 -9.85 17.59
C ARG A 126 3.29 -11.23 17.25
N VAL A 127 3.77 -11.84 16.16
CA VAL A 127 3.44 -13.21 15.79
C VAL A 127 3.92 -14.17 16.89
N ASP A 128 5.16 -14.04 17.34
CA ASP A 128 5.74 -14.89 18.41
C ASP A 128 4.98 -14.75 19.73
N ARG A 129 4.58 -13.54 20.09
CA ARG A 129 3.75 -13.31 21.29
C ARG A 129 2.42 -14.02 21.26
N LYS A 130 1.78 -14.13 20.09
CA LYS A 130 0.53 -14.89 19.91
C LYS A 130 0.75 -16.39 20.06
N HIS A 131 1.93 -16.89 19.66
CA HIS A 131 2.27 -18.31 19.68
C HIS A 131 3.01 -18.77 20.95
N LYS A 132 3.15 -17.92 21.98
CA LYS A 132 3.85 -18.25 23.25
C LYS A 132 3.35 -19.50 23.98
N LYS A 133 2.12 -19.97 23.69
CA LYS A 133 1.49 -21.14 24.32
C LYS A 133 1.42 -22.36 23.40
N HIS A 134 2.16 -22.37 22.30
CA HIS A 134 2.15 -23.49 21.34
C HIS A 134 2.86 -24.74 21.88
N LYS A 135 2.57 -25.89 21.25
CA LYS A 135 3.19 -27.17 21.62
C LYS A 135 4.61 -27.26 21.05
N PRO A 136 5.55 -27.96 21.74
CA PRO A 136 6.87 -28.21 21.17
C PRO A 136 6.79 -28.88 19.80
N GLY A 137 7.49 -28.31 18.79
CA GLY A 137 7.51 -28.80 17.40
C GLY A 137 6.45 -28.19 16.48
N GLU A 138 5.60 -27.30 16.96
CA GLU A 138 4.68 -26.52 16.13
C GLU A 138 5.46 -25.36 15.48
N THR A 139 5.37 -25.24 14.15
CA THR A 139 6.01 -24.17 13.38
C THR A 139 4.93 -23.25 12.81
N TRP A 140 5.21 -21.94 12.74
CA TRP A 140 4.35 -20.94 12.11
C TRP A 140 5.12 -20.14 11.07
N THR A 141 4.38 -19.57 10.13
CA THR A 141 4.91 -18.69 9.10
C THR A 141 4.83 -17.23 9.54
N TYR A 142 5.78 -16.42 9.10
CA TYR A 142 5.75 -14.97 9.31
C TYR A 142 5.16 -14.27 8.09
N PRO A 143 4.41 -13.18 8.29
CA PRO A 143 3.85 -12.41 7.19
C PRO A 143 4.94 -11.90 6.23
N GLN A 144 4.63 -11.85 4.95
CA GLN A 144 5.44 -11.24 3.91
C GLN A 144 5.26 -9.72 3.89
N VAL A 145 6.05 -9.05 3.07
CA VAL A 145 6.04 -7.61 2.92
C VAL A 145 6.22 -7.23 1.46
N ALA A 146 5.53 -6.17 1.02
CA ALA A 146 5.85 -5.48 -0.22
C ALA A 146 5.98 -3.98 0.05
N LEU A 147 6.92 -3.34 -0.64
CA LEU A 147 7.10 -1.91 -0.66
C LEU A 147 7.29 -1.45 -2.12
N VAL A 148 6.49 -0.51 -2.56
CA VAL A 148 6.62 0.12 -3.88
C VAL A 148 6.74 1.63 -3.68
N ALA A 149 7.85 2.20 -4.14
CA ALA A 149 8.07 3.64 -4.13
C ALA A 149 8.16 4.17 -5.56
N LEU A 150 7.45 5.25 -5.84
CA LEU A 150 7.46 5.89 -7.15
C LEU A 150 7.49 7.42 -7.06
N ASN A 151 7.90 8.04 -8.16
CA ASN A 151 7.79 9.48 -8.35
C ASN A 151 6.34 9.82 -8.75
N PRO A 152 5.59 10.59 -7.93
CA PRO A 152 4.19 10.87 -8.20
C PRO A 152 3.95 11.75 -9.44
N HIS A 153 4.99 12.42 -9.95
CA HIS A 153 4.88 13.33 -11.11
C HIS A 153 5.27 12.68 -12.43
N THR A 154 5.93 11.51 -12.40
CA THR A 154 6.42 10.84 -13.60
C THR A 154 5.95 9.39 -13.73
N GLY A 155 5.47 8.76 -12.64
CA GLY A 155 5.10 7.35 -12.59
C GLY A 155 6.29 6.38 -12.54
N GLN A 156 7.54 6.89 -12.44
CA GLN A 156 8.75 6.07 -12.30
C GLN A 156 8.71 5.24 -11.02
N VAL A 157 8.78 3.92 -11.13
CA VAL A 157 9.01 3.03 -9.99
C VAL A 157 10.48 3.12 -9.62
N LEU A 158 10.77 3.75 -8.49
CA LEU A 158 12.13 4.09 -8.05
C LEU A 158 12.72 3.02 -7.13
N ALA A 159 11.87 2.33 -6.35
CA ALA A 159 12.28 1.20 -5.52
C ALA A 159 11.13 0.19 -5.40
N LEU A 160 11.48 -1.11 -5.31
CA LEU A 160 10.52 -2.19 -5.17
C LEU A 160 11.10 -3.32 -4.33
N VAL A 161 10.41 -3.65 -3.24
CA VAL A 161 10.63 -4.83 -2.43
C VAL A 161 9.40 -5.73 -2.56
N GLY A 162 9.58 -6.97 -3.03
CA GLY A 162 8.48 -7.90 -3.30
C GLY A 162 8.29 -8.98 -2.25
N GLY A 163 9.15 -9.05 -1.24
CA GLY A 163 9.12 -10.05 -0.17
C GLY A 163 10.21 -9.81 0.85
N ARG A 164 10.23 -10.60 1.92
CA ARG A 164 11.26 -10.52 2.97
C ARG A 164 12.65 -10.91 2.48
N SER A 165 12.72 -11.91 1.64
CA SER A 165 13.97 -12.49 1.13
C SER A 165 13.70 -13.17 -0.19
N TYR A 166 14.34 -12.68 -1.25
CA TYR A 166 14.23 -13.25 -2.58
C TYR A 166 14.80 -14.67 -2.66
N GLY A 167 15.87 -14.95 -1.90
CA GLY A 167 16.48 -16.28 -1.86
C GLY A 167 15.56 -17.36 -1.26
N THR A 168 14.63 -16.99 -0.38
CA THR A 168 13.67 -17.94 0.24
C THR A 168 12.33 -17.97 -0.46
N SER A 169 11.89 -16.88 -1.08
CA SER A 169 10.65 -16.79 -1.85
C SER A 169 10.79 -15.78 -2.98
N GLN A 170 10.62 -16.24 -4.21
CA GLN A 170 10.60 -15.40 -5.41
C GLN A 170 9.20 -14.87 -5.73
N LEU A 171 8.19 -15.20 -4.92
CA LEU A 171 6.84 -14.65 -5.07
C LEU A 171 6.87 -13.14 -4.83
N ASN A 172 6.58 -12.38 -5.88
CA ASN A 172 6.61 -10.93 -5.83
C ASN A 172 5.25 -10.37 -5.38
N HIS A 173 5.17 -10.01 -4.10
CA HIS A 173 3.93 -9.47 -3.52
C HIS A 173 3.62 -8.04 -4.00
N ALA A 174 4.57 -7.32 -4.59
CA ALA A 174 4.31 -6.01 -5.19
C ALA A 174 3.31 -6.07 -6.35
N VAL A 175 3.14 -7.25 -6.97
CA VAL A 175 2.19 -7.53 -8.06
C VAL A 175 1.16 -8.62 -7.69
N ALA A 176 1.09 -9.02 -6.42
CA ALA A 176 0.06 -9.93 -5.93
C ALA A 176 -1.21 -9.15 -5.57
N SER A 177 -2.36 -9.56 -6.13
CA SER A 177 -3.64 -8.90 -5.87
C SER A 177 -4.18 -9.27 -4.48
N ARG A 178 -4.48 -8.26 -3.65
CA ARG A 178 -5.00 -8.38 -2.30
C ARG A 178 -6.10 -7.35 -2.05
N PRO A 179 -7.13 -7.64 -1.23
CA PRO A 179 -8.08 -6.62 -0.80
C PRO A 179 -7.35 -5.43 -0.21
N THR A 180 -7.74 -4.23 -0.66
CA THR A 180 -7.02 -3.00 -0.31
C THR A 180 -7.36 -2.48 1.09
N GLY A 181 -8.49 -2.95 1.63
CA GLY A 181 -9.00 -2.39 2.88
C GLY A 181 -9.19 -0.87 2.79
N SER A 182 -9.07 -0.21 3.90
CA SER A 182 -9.39 1.23 4.02
C SER A 182 -8.47 2.17 3.24
N ILE A 183 -7.41 1.72 2.55
CA ILE A 183 -6.69 2.58 1.60
C ILE A 183 -7.52 2.89 0.35
N PHE A 184 -8.66 2.22 0.15
CA PHE A 184 -9.63 2.53 -0.89
C PHE A 184 -10.51 3.75 -0.56
N LYS A 185 -10.73 4.07 0.72
CA LYS A 185 -11.67 5.12 1.15
C LYS A 185 -11.47 6.50 0.48
N PRO A 186 -10.25 6.98 0.19
CA PRO A 186 -10.03 8.26 -0.49
C PRO A 186 -10.80 8.40 -1.81
N PHE A 187 -11.06 7.31 -2.55
CA PHE A 187 -11.88 7.35 -3.77
C PHE A 187 -13.33 7.77 -3.50
N VAL A 188 -13.91 7.36 -2.37
CA VAL A 188 -15.25 7.74 -1.94
C VAL A 188 -15.31 9.25 -1.68
N TYR A 189 -14.35 9.77 -0.90
CA TYR A 189 -14.30 11.21 -0.54
C TYR A 189 -13.99 12.08 -1.76
N ALA A 190 -13.08 11.65 -2.64
CA ALA A 190 -12.81 12.36 -3.90
C ALA A 190 -14.06 12.42 -4.80
N THR A 191 -14.83 11.32 -4.88
CA THR A 191 -16.09 11.30 -5.61
C THR A 191 -17.09 12.29 -4.98
N ALA A 192 -17.17 12.36 -3.66
CA ALA A 192 -18.05 13.31 -2.96
C ALA A 192 -17.63 14.77 -3.20
N PHE A 193 -16.34 15.10 -3.14
CA PHE A 193 -15.85 16.43 -3.50
C PHE A 193 -16.11 16.77 -4.98
N THR A 194 -16.08 15.79 -5.88
CA THR A 194 -16.45 16.01 -7.28
C THR A 194 -17.92 16.45 -7.42
N THR A 195 -18.85 15.88 -6.61
CA THR A 195 -20.25 16.34 -6.61
C THR A 195 -20.38 17.80 -6.16
N SER A 196 -19.49 18.26 -5.27
CA SER A 196 -19.48 19.64 -4.80
C SER A 196 -19.08 20.62 -5.89
N LEU A 197 -18.10 20.29 -6.71
CA LEU A 197 -17.74 21.06 -7.91
C LEU A 197 -18.88 21.13 -8.93
N GLU A 198 -19.68 20.08 -9.04
CA GLU A 198 -20.87 20.04 -9.89
C GLU A 198 -22.04 20.83 -9.31
N GLY A 199 -21.90 21.38 -8.09
CA GLY A 199 -22.98 22.09 -7.38
C GLY A 199 -24.09 21.16 -6.89
N THR A 200 -23.84 19.83 -6.84
CA THR A 200 -24.81 18.83 -6.41
C THR A 200 -24.86 18.75 -4.88
N VAL A 201 -26.05 18.95 -4.31
CA VAL A 201 -26.30 18.71 -2.89
C VAL A 201 -26.70 17.26 -2.69
N LEU A 202 -25.97 16.52 -1.87
CA LEU A 202 -26.27 15.12 -1.59
C LEU A 202 -27.58 14.97 -0.80
N SER A 203 -28.29 13.85 -0.99
CA SER A 203 -29.54 13.59 -0.30
C SER A 203 -29.37 13.70 1.22
N GLY A 204 -30.31 14.38 1.88
CA GLY A 204 -30.26 14.64 3.32
C GLY A 204 -29.31 15.76 3.74
N GLN A 205 -28.54 16.37 2.83
CA GLN A 205 -27.69 17.53 3.11
C GLN A 205 -28.39 18.82 2.70
N THR A 206 -28.00 19.94 3.31
CA THR A 206 -28.53 21.29 2.98
C THR A 206 -27.56 22.12 2.14
N LYS A 207 -26.29 21.70 2.07
CA LYS A 207 -25.21 22.35 1.32
C LYS A 207 -24.43 21.29 0.54
N VAL A 208 -23.60 21.71 -0.40
CA VAL A 208 -22.67 20.82 -1.08
C VAL A 208 -21.72 20.17 -0.08
N PHE A 209 -21.18 19.00 -0.44
CA PHE A 209 -20.31 18.22 0.45
C PHE A 209 -19.02 18.99 0.77
N THR A 210 -18.65 18.99 2.05
CA THR A 210 -17.39 19.52 2.57
C THR A 210 -16.80 18.56 3.60
N GLN A 211 -15.60 18.85 4.10
CA GLN A 211 -14.99 18.08 5.19
C GLN A 211 -15.82 18.11 6.48
N LEU A 212 -16.68 19.14 6.65
CA LEU A 212 -17.56 19.30 7.81
C LEU A 212 -18.95 18.70 7.60
N SER A 213 -19.25 18.15 6.43
CA SER A 213 -20.54 17.48 6.19
C SER A 213 -20.74 16.34 7.18
N MET A 214 -21.93 16.33 7.81
CA MET A 214 -22.28 15.32 8.80
C MET A 214 -22.66 14.02 8.09
N LEU A 215 -22.09 12.93 8.53
CA LEU A 215 -22.29 11.57 8.03
C LEU A 215 -22.84 10.69 9.16
N ASN A 216 -23.85 9.89 8.86
CA ASN A 216 -24.38 8.90 9.79
C ASN A 216 -23.38 7.74 9.90
N ASP A 217 -22.97 7.38 11.12
CA ASP A 217 -22.06 6.27 11.41
C ASP A 217 -22.76 5.07 12.07
N GLN A 218 -24.08 5.10 12.16
CA GLN A 218 -24.87 3.99 12.69
C GLN A 218 -24.79 2.77 11.74
N GLN A 219 -24.86 1.60 12.34
CA GLN A 219 -24.85 0.36 11.57
C GLN A 219 -26.06 0.28 10.64
N THR A 220 -25.79 0.17 9.35
CA THR A 220 -26.81 0.15 8.29
C THR A 220 -26.69 -1.14 7.49
N THR A 221 -27.84 -1.77 7.18
CA THR A 221 -27.90 -2.94 6.31
C THR A 221 -28.17 -2.52 4.87
N TYR A 222 -27.41 -3.07 3.93
CA TYR A 222 -27.53 -2.86 2.50
C TYR A 222 -27.96 -4.14 1.79
N GLU A 223 -28.85 -4.03 0.81
CA GLU A 223 -29.20 -5.13 -0.07
C GLU A 223 -28.16 -5.25 -1.21
N VAL A 224 -27.60 -6.44 -1.41
CA VAL A 224 -26.63 -6.73 -2.48
C VAL A 224 -27.10 -8.01 -3.21
N GLY A 225 -27.87 -7.83 -4.29
CA GLY A 225 -28.59 -8.92 -4.93
C GLY A 225 -29.59 -9.55 -3.94
N ASP A 226 -29.49 -10.85 -3.73
CA ASP A 226 -30.36 -11.60 -2.79
C ASP A 226 -29.78 -11.71 -1.35
N GLN A 227 -28.71 -10.95 -1.05
CA GLN A 227 -28.03 -11.01 0.26
C GLN A 227 -28.06 -9.66 0.97
N GLU A 228 -28.14 -9.72 2.29
CA GLU A 228 -27.96 -8.57 3.15
C GLU A 228 -26.49 -8.41 3.54
N TYR A 229 -26.00 -7.18 3.49
CA TYR A 229 -24.66 -6.80 3.94
C TYR A 229 -24.74 -5.75 5.04
N THR A 230 -24.32 -6.11 6.24
CA THR A 230 -24.34 -5.25 7.43
C THR A 230 -22.89 -5.02 7.90
N PRO A 231 -22.23 -3.94 7.44
CA PRO A 231 -20.86 -3.64 7.83
C PRO A 231 -20.75 -3.28 9.30
N ARG A 232 -19.54 -3.47 9.85
CA ARG A 232 -19.19 -3.05 11.21
C ARG A 232 -18.02 -2.09 11.18
N ASN A 233 -18.01 -1.12 12.08
CA ASN A 233 -16.81 -0.36 12.39
C ASN A 233 -15.78 -1.27 13.05
N PHE A 234 -14.49 -0.97 12.86
CA PHE A 234 -13.41 -1.88 13.27
C PHE A 234 -13.41 -2.17 14.78
N GLU A 235 -13.64 -1.15 15.60
CA GLU A 235 -13.70 -1.27 17.06
C GLU A 235 -15.09 -1.68 17.58
N GLY A 236 -16.10 -1.77 16.70
CA GLY A 236 -17.48 -2.06 17.06
C GLY A 236 -18.19 -0.89 17.73
N GLU A 237 -17.60 0.28 17.74
CA GLU A 237 -18.20 1.54 18.21
C GLU A 237 -18.92 2.25 17.05
N TYR A 238 -20.03 2.92 17.37
CA TYR A 238 -20.87 3.63 16.39
C TYR A 238 -21.21 5.00 16.96
N HIS A 239 -21.24 5.99 16.09
CA HIS A 239 -21.63 7.37 16.40
C HIS A 239 -22.95 7.70 15.69
N ASP A 240 -23.74 8.65 16.21
CA ASP A 240 -24.96 9.09 15.53
C ASP A 240 -24.60 9.85 14.24
N GLU A 241 -23.90 10.93 14.38
CA GLU A 241 -23.39 11.74 13.28
C GLU A 241 -21.96 12.22 13.57
N ILE A 242 -21.12 12.14 12.54
CA ILE A 242 -19.71 12.59 12.60
C ILE A 242 -19.38 13.39 11.34
N THR A 243 -18.41 14.29 11.44
CA THR A 243 -17.94 15.02 10.26
C THR A 243 -17.24 14.08 9.27
N ALA A 244 -17.31 14.36 8.00
CA ALA A 244 -16.60 13.61 6.96
C ALA A 244 -15.08 13.55 7.23
N ARG A 245 -14.50 14.67 7.75
CA ARG A 245 -13.08 14.71 8.17
C ARG A 245 -12.79 13.70 9.29
N TYR A 246 -13.62 13.64 10.33
CA TYR A 246 -13.45 12.68 11.41
C TYR A 246 -13.63 11.24 10.95
N ALA A 247 -14.63 10.98 10.09
CA ALA A 247 -14.90 9.66 9.53
C ALA A 247 -13.69 9.10 8.76
N LEU A 248 -13.01 9.91 7.92
CA LEU A 248 -11.80 9.49 7.22
C LEU A 248 -10.60 9.38 8.17
N GLN A 249 -10.45 10.33 9.11
CA GLN A 249 -9.40 10.35 10.14
C GLN A 249 -9.39 9.07 10.98
N LYS A 250 -10.55 8.63 11.43
CA LYS A 250 -10.73 7.41 12.23
C LYS A 250 -10.96 6.16 11.39
N SER A 251 -11.13 6.35 10.09
CA SER A 251 -11.38 5.25 9.16
C SER A 251 -12.69 4.51 9.42
N GLU A 252 -13.76 5.25 9.79
CA GLU A 252 -15.08 4.68 10.06
C GLU A 252 -15.68 4.04 8.80
N ASN A 253 -16.21 2.81 8.95
CA ASN A 253 -16.72 2.05 7.83
C ASN A 253 -18.13 2.50 7.45
N ASN A 254 -19.03 2.57 8.44
CA ASN A 254 -20.43 2.87 8.17
C ASN A 254 -20.62 4.26 7.57
N ALA A 255 -19.98 5.27 8.13
CA ALA A 255 -19.99 6.63 7.59
C ALA A 255 -19.47 6.68 6.15
N THR A 256 -18.38 5.95 5.84
CA THR A 256 -17.80 5.92 4.49
C THR A 256 -18.70 5.17 3.49
N ILE A 257 -19.30 4.04 3.88
CA ILE A 257 -20.24 3.30 3.02
C ILE A 257 -21.50 4.12 2.79
N GLY A 258 -22.02 4.80 3.84
CA GLY A 258 -23.13 5.74 3.73
C GLY A 258 -22.86 6.87 2.74
N LEU A 259 -21.67 7.47 2.80
CA LEU A 259 -21.23 8.47 1.83
C LEU A 259 -21.16 7.89 0.40
N ALA A 260 -20.60 6.68 0.24
CA ALA A 260 -20.53 6.01 -1.06
C ALA A 260 -21.93 5.73 -1.63
N ALA A 261 -22.91 5.41 -0.79
CA ALA A 261 -24.30 5.24 -1.21
C ALA A 261 -24.90 6.58 -1.69
N LEU A 262 -24.63 7.67 -1.00
CA LEU A 262 -25.12 9.01 -1.38
C LEU A 262 -24.56 9.51 -2.71
N VAL A 263 -23.27 9.26 -2.98
CA VAL A 263 -22.62 9.67 -4.24
C VAL A 263 -22.82 8.66 -5.38
N GLY A 264 -23.25 7.44 -5.05
CA GLY A 264 -23.46 6.32 -5.97
C GLY A 264 -22.26 5.38 -6.04
N PHE A 265 -22.45 4.11 -5.64
CA PHE A 265 -21.41 3.07 -5.64
C PHE A 265 -20.77 2.89 -7.02
N ASP A 266 -21.56 2.91 -8.10
CA ASP A 266 -21.04 2.76 -9.46
C ASP A 266 -20.16 3.94 -9.88
N ARG A 267 -20.42 5.15 -9.40
CA ARG A 267 -19.61 6.33 -9.66
C ARG A 267 -18.25 6.21 -9.00
N VAL A 268 -18.20 5.79 -7.74
CA VAL A 268 -16.95 5.51 -7.03
C VAL A 268 -16.16 4.40 -7.72
N ALA A 269 -16.83 3.29 -8.08
CA ALA A 269 -16.20 2.18 -8.79
C ALA A 269 -15.66 2.60 -10.17
N ALA A 270 -16.36 3.48 -10.88
CA ALA A 270 -15.90 4.00 -12.18
C ALA A 270 -14.62 4.81 -12.04
N LEU A 271 -14.53 5.70 -11.03
CA LEU A 271 -13.32 6.45 -10.72
C LEU A 271 -12.16 5.50 -10.40
N ALA A 272 -12.38 4.55 -9.49
CA ALA A 272 -11.33 3.59 -9.08
C ALA A 272 -10.84 2.73 -10.25
N ARG A 273 -11.74 2.26 -11.13
CA ARG A 273 -11.34 1.51 -12.34
C ARG A 273 -10.57 2.37 -13.34
N ALA A 274 -10.98 3.61 -13.53
CA ALA A 274 -10.28 4.55 -14.40
C ALA A 274 -8.86 4.85 -13.89
N ASP A 275 -8.67 4.73 -12.57
CA ASP A 275 -7.42 4.97 -11.85
C ASP A 275 -6.61 3.67 -11.60
N GLY A 276 -6.90 2.58 -12.32
CA GLY A 276 -6.11 1.36 -12.30
C GLY A 276 -6.61 0.24 -11.38
N VAL A 277 -7.56 0.49 -10.47
CA VAL A 277 -8.17 -0.55 -9.61
C VAL A 277 -9.24 -1.33 -10.39
N LYS A 278 -8.81 -2.13 -11.35
CA LYS A 278 -9.66 -2.79 -12.38
C LYS A 278 -10.75 -3.70 -11.81
N SER A 279 -10.53 -4.24 -10.61
CA SER A 279 -11.46 -5.15 -9.93
C SER A 279 -12.67 -4.45 -9.31
N ALA A 280 -12.63 -3.14 -9.09
CA ALA A 280 -13.65 -2.38 -8.37
C ALA A 280 -15.04 -2.48 -9.02
N ARG A 281 -16.05 -2.77 -8.21
CA ARG A 281 -17.47 -2.88 -8.61
C ARG A 281 -18.35 -2.07 -7.67
N GLY A 282 -19.47 -1.55 -8.15
CA GLY A 282 -20.36 -0.70 -7.40
C GLY A 282 -21.16 -1.45 -6.31
N THR A 283 -20.50 -1.85 -5.25
CA THR A 283 -21.08 -2.53 -4.09
C THR A 283 -20.74 -1.78 -2.80
N PRO A 284 -21.55 -1.92 -1.73
CA PRO A 284 -21.24 -1.29 -0.44
C PRO A 284 -19.86 -1.67 0.11
N SER A 285 -19.47 -2.95 0.01
CA SER A 285 -18.19 -3.44 0.51
C SER A 285 -16.98 -2.86 -0.25
N MET A 286 -17.16 -2.43 -1.52
CA MET A 286 -16.10 -1.74 -2.27
C MET A 286 -15.64 -0.47 -1.56
N ALA A 287 -16.55 0.29 -0.95
CA ALA A 287 -16.22 1.54 -0.29
C ALA A 287 -15.16 1.40 0.82
N ILE A 288 -15.00 0.20 1.35
CA ILE A 288 -14.01 -0.15 2.37
C ILE A 288 -12.90 -1.08 1.85
N GLY A 289 -12.82 -1.27 0.52
CA GLY A 289 -11.70 -1.93 -0.15
C GLY A 289 -11.76 -3.45 -0.18
N SER A 290 -12.95 -4.06 -0.30
CA SER A 290 -13.11 -5.52 -0.41
C SER A 290 -12.56 -6.11 -1.72
N TYR A 291 -12.30 -5.30 -2.73
CA TYR A 291 -11.79 -5.74 -4.01
C TYR A 291 -10.27 -5.67 -4.08
N GLY A 292 -9.67 -6.66 -4.73
CA GLY A 292 -8.22 -6.79 -4.80
C GLY A 292 -7.56 -5.81 -5.78
N ALA A 293 -6.43 -5.25 -5.36
CA ALA A 293 -5.46 -4.58 -6.21
C ALA A 293 -4.05 -4.99 -5.76
N THR A 294 -3.08 -4.79 -6.63
CA THR A 294 -1.67 -5.01 -6.26
C THR A 294 -1.09 -3.76 -5.58
N PRO A 295 -0.03 -3.87 -4.77
CA PRO A 295 0.69 -2.70 -4.29
C PRO A 295 1.15 -1.76 -5.41
N LEU A 296 1.53 -2.31 -6.56
CA LEU A 296 1.90 -1.54 -7.75
C LEU A 296 0.70 -0.78 -8.37
N ASP A 297 -0.49 -1.43 -8.47
CA ASP A 297 -1.71 -0.76 -8.92
C ASP A 297 -2.08 0.39 -7.98
N MET A 298 -2.02 0.17 -6.67
CA MET A 298 -2.31 1.21 -5.68
C MET A 298 -1.29 2.34 -5.69
N ALA A 299 -0.02 2.06 -6.02
CA ALA A 299 0.98 3.11 -6.21
C ALA A 299 0.64 4.00 -7.41
N GLY A 300 0.23 3.42 -8.54
CA GLY A 300 -0.30 4.17 -9.69
C GLY A 300 -1.54 4.99 -9.33
N ALA A 301 -2.50 4.36 -8.67
CA ALA A 301 -3.75 4.99 -8.28
C ALA A 301 -3.57 6.21 -7.35
N TYR A 302 -2.66 6.11 -6.38
CA TYR A 302 -2.40 7.22 -5.47
C TYR A 302 -1.68 8.42 -6.12
N THR A 303 -1.12 8.27 -7.34
CA THR A 303 -0.59 9.43 -8.08
C THR A 303 -1.67 10.46 -8.35
N MET A 304 -2.91 10.04 -8.58
CA MET A 304 -4.05 10.93 -8.77
C MET A 304 -4.22 11.92 -7.60
N PHE A 305 -4.02 11.47 -6.36
CA PHE A 305 -4.10 12.36 -5.19
C PHE A 305 -2.83 13.21 -5.04
N ALA A 306 -1.65 12.61 -5.26
CA ALA A 306 -0.36 13.26 -5.06
C ALA A 306 0.04 14.24 -6.19
N ASN A 307 -0.64 14.18 -7.35
CA ASN A 307 -0.29 14.93 -8.56
C ASN A 307 -1.49 15.68 -9.17
N ASN A 308 -2.19 16.45 -8.35
CA ASN A 308 -3.25 17.36 -8.79
C ASN A 308 -4.33 16.71 -9.67
N GLY A 309 -4.71 15.48 -9.36
CA GLY A 309 -5.75 14.75 -10.08
C GLY A 309 -5.27 13.98 -11.31
N LEU A 310 -3.97 14.02 -11.61
CA LEU A 310 -3.36 13.33 -12.75
C LEU A 310 -2.93 11.92 -12.35
N HIS A 311 -3.57 10.89 -12.91
CA HIS A 311 -3.15 9.50 -12.83
C HIS A 311 -1.95 9.24 -13.74
N LEU A 312 -1.00 8.45 -13.25
CA LEU A 312 0.18 8.00 -13.97
C LEU A 312 0.30 6.47 -13.87
N ASP A 313 0.41 5.81 -15.01
CA ASP A 313 0.73 4.38 -15.03
C ASP A 313 2.16 4.15 -14.50
N PRO A 314 2.37 3.28 -13.50
CA PRO A 314 3.71 2.95 -13.02
C PRO A 314 4.56 2.30 -14.11
N TRP A 315 5.80 2.72 -14.23
CA TRP A 315 6.72 2.17 -15.21
C TRP A 315 8.13 1.94 -14.66
N MET A 316 8.82 0.92 -15.22
CA MET A 316 10.15 0.49 -14.78
C MET A 316 11.17 0.51 -15.92
N LEU A 317 10.76 0.26 -17.17
CA LEU A 317 11.65 0.19 -18.33
C LEU A 317 11.72 1.55 -19.01
N ALA A 318 12.88 2.23 -18.93
CA ALA A 318 13.09 3.54 -19.52
C ALA A 318 13.49 3.46 -21.00
N SER A 319 14.49 2.63 -21.34
CA SER A 319 15.01 2.51 -22.70
C SER A 319 15.67 1.14 -22.92
N VAL A 320 15.58 0.63 -24.12
CA VAL A 320 16.36 -0.54 -24.59
C VAL A 320 17.20 -0.11 -25.76
N ARG A 321 18.51 -0.37 -25.71
CA ARG A 321 19.47 -0.03 -26.75
C ARG A 321 20.31 -1.23 -27.16
N THR A 322 20.85 -1.21 -28.38
CA THR A 322 21.84 -2.17 -28.84
C THR A 322 23.16 -2.02 -28.07
N ALA A 323 24.08 -2.97 -28.24
CA ALA A 323 25.43 -2.88 -27.72
C ALA A 323 26.18 -1.64 -28.25
N THR A 324 25.85 -1.18 -29.48
CA THR A 324 26.42 0.01 -30.11
C THR A 324 25.79 1.32 -29.66
N GLY A 325 24.64 1.25 -28.93
CA GLY A 325 23.96 2.41 -28.37
C GLY A 325 22.74 2.89 -29.16
N ASP A 326 22.40 2.20 -30.27
CA ASP A 326 21.21 2.55 -31.07
C ASP A 326 19.95 2.27 -30.27
N VAL A 327 18.97 3.17 -30.34
CA VAL A 327 17.69 3.05 -29.62
C VAL A 327 16.81 2.01 -30.29
N ILE A 328 16.43 0.98 -29.55
CA ILE A 328 15.44 -0.03 -29.99
C ILE A 328 14.05 0.44 -29.55
N THR A 329 13.92 0.90 -28.35
CA THR A 329 12.66 1.46 -27.80
C THR A 329 12.93 2.37 -26.63
N ASP A 330 12.16 3.44 -26.55
CA ASP A 330 12.07 4.32 -25.38
C ASP A 330 10.67 4.20 -24.77
N TYR A 331 10.58 4.40 -23.46
CA TYR A 331 9.30 4.49 -22.75
C TYR A 331 8.66 5.85 -23.00
N THR A 332 7.35 5.83 -23.22
CA THR A 332 6.53 7.04 -23.25
C THR A 332 5.55 7.01 -22.09
N PRO A 333 5.64 7.95 -21.12
CA PRO A 333 4.73 7.99 -20.00
C PRO A 333 3.26 8.12 -20.45
N SER A 334 2.38 7.34 -19.83
CA SER A 334 0.93 7.47 -19.97
C SER A 334 0.37 8.23 -18.78
N SER A 335 -0.46 9.23 -19.03
CA SER A 335 -1.11 10.01 -17.98
C SER A 335 -2.55 10.33 -18.35
N LYS A 336 -3.40 10.48 -17.33
CA LYS A 336 -4.82 10.81 -17.52
C LYS A 336 -5.31 11.69 -16.38
N GLN A 337 -5.89 12.85 -16.71
CA GLN A 337 -6.58 13.68 -15.71
C GLN A 337 -7.88 13.00 -15.31
N LEU A 338 -7.99 12.57 -14.06
CA LEU A 338 -9.15 11.86 -13.52
C LEU A 338 -9.94 12.69 -12.51
N LEU A 339 -9.26 13.58 -11.78
CA LEU A 339 -9.88 14.51 -10.85
C LEU A 339 -9.51 15.96 -11.20
N ASP A 340 -10.39 16.86 -10.86
CA ASP A 340 -10.05 18.28 -10.81
C ASP A 340 -8.95 18.50 -9.74
N PRO A 341 -7.94 19.36 -9.97
CA PRO A 341 -6.88 19.65 -8.99
C PRO A 341 -7.41 20.05 -7.60
N ARG A 342 -8.54 20.76 -7.55
CA ARG A 342 -9.19 21.17 -6.31
C ARG A 342 -9.68 19.96 -5.50
N VAL A 343 -10.29 18.98 -6.16
CA VAL A 343 -10.74 17.72 -5.52
C VAL A 343 -9.55 16.91 -5.00
N ALA A 344 -8.49 16.81 -5.79
CA ALA A 344 -7.28 16.13 -5.37
C ALA A 344 -6.68 16.79 -4.11
N PHE A 345 -6.61 18.11 -4.09
CA PHE A 345 -6.11 18.87 -2.94
C PHE A 345 -6.98 18.70 -1.68
N LEU A 346 -8.31 18.82 -1.81
CA LEU A 346 -9.24 18.62 -0.69
C LEU A 346 -9.10 17.20 -0.09
N THR A 347 -8.91 16.21 -0.96
CA THR A 347 -8.67 14.83 -0.51
C THR A 347 -7.31 14.71 0.19
N THR A 348 -6.27 15.37 -0.33
CA THR A 348 -4.93 15.42 0.25
C THR A 348 -4.94 16.07 1.64
N ASP A 349 -5.64 17.19 1.83
CA ASP A 349 -5.79 17.84 3.13
C ASP A 349 -6.44 16.91 4.18
N MET A 350 -7.46 16.15 3.78
CA MET A 350 -8.03 15.13 4.66
C MET A 350 -7.02 14.00 4.97
N LEU A 351 -6.19 13.59 4.00
CA LEU A 351 -5.17 12.56 4.20
C LEU A 351 -3.97 13.07 5.03
N GLU A 352 -3.64 14.37 4.99
CA GLU A 352 -2.70 14.99 5.93
C GLU A 352 -3.24 14.90 7.37
N ASN A 353 -4.54 15.14 7.55
CA ASN A 353 -5.17 14.98 8.87
C ASN A 353 -5.14 13.53 9.37
N VAL A 354 -5.27 12.52 8.49
CA VAL A 354 -5.12 11.09 8.86
C VAL A 354 -3.71 10.79 9.39
N ILE A 355 -2.65 11.31 8.74
CA ILE A 355 -1.26 11.12 9.21
C ILE A 355 -0.98 11.90 10.48
N ASN A 356 -1.52 13.12 10.62
CA ASN A 356 -1.18 13.98 11.74
C ASN A 356 -1.98 13.64 13.01
N HIS A 357 -3.25 13.24 12.87
CA HIS A 357 -4.19 13.12 13.99
C HIS A 357 -5.02 11.84 13.99
N GLY A 358 -4.90 11.01 12.93
CA GLY A 358 -5.73 9.82 12.74
C GLY A 358 -4.96 8.51 12.83
N THR A 359 -5.48 7.51 12.13
CA THR A 359 -4.92 6.15 12.10
C THR A 359 -3.50 6.08 11.52
N GLY A 360 -3.08 7.09 10.76
CA GLY A 360 -1.72 7.22 10.21
C GLY A 360 -0.70 7.83 11.16
N ALA A 361 -1.10 8.29 12.36
CA ALA A 361 -0.22 8.96 13.32
C ALA A 361 0.97 8.11 13.80
N ALA A 362 0.91 6.78 13.59
CA ALA A 362 2.04 5.89 13.81
C ALA A 362 3.29 6.32 13.03
N ALA A 363 3.15 6.93 11.84
CA ALA A 363 4.28 7.48 11.09
C ALA A 363 4.96 8.64 11.82
N ARG A 364 4.18 9.52 12.46
CA ARG A 364 4.68 10.65 13.27
C ARG A 364 5.37 10.17 14.54
N THR A 365 4.79 9.21 15.25
CA THR A 365 5.40 8.64 16.47
C THR A 365 6.70 7.88 16.20
N ARG A 366 6.92 7.43 14.94
CA ARG A 366 8.18 6.85 14.49
C ARG A 366 9.21 7.89 14.02
N GLY A 367 8.91 9.18 14.18
CA GLY A 367 9.83 10.29 13.94
C GLY A 367 9.87 10.79 12.48
N PHE A 368 8.91 10.44 11.63
CA PHE A 368 8.77 11.06 10.33
C PHE A 368 8.03 12.40 10.47
N THR A 369 8.69 13.51 10.16
CA THR A 369 8.19 14.87 10.42
C THR A 369 7.88 15.70 9.18
N ALA A 370 8.36 15.30 7.99
CA ALA A 370 8.11 16.04 6.75
C ALA A 370 6.61 16.08 6.39
N PRO A 371 6.16 17.11 5.65
CA PRO A 371 4.78 17.17 5.14
C PRO A 371 4.42 15.91 4.37
N ALA A 372 3.30 15.29 4.69
CA ALA A 372 2.85 14.07 4.05
C ALA A 372 1.36 13.83 4.24
N ALA A 373 0.77 13.16 3.27
CA ALA A 373 -0.60 12.70 3.27
C ALA A 373 -0.63 11.16 3.15
N GLY A 374 -1.63 10.49 3.72
CA GLY A 374 -1.71 9.03 3.58
C GLY A 374 -2.82 8.39 4.37
N LYS A 375 -2.99 7.09 4.15
CA LYS A 375 -4.07 6.28 4.71
C LYS A 375 -3.57 4.90 5.13
N THR A 376 -4.03 4.43 6.27
CA THR A 376 -3.90 3.03 6.70
C THR A 376 -4.99 2.19 6.07
N GLY A 377 -4.66 0.93 5.74
CA GLY A 377 -5.62 -0.11 5.40
C GLY A 377 -5.47 -1.29 6.35
N THR A 378 -6.58 -1.87 6.72
CA THR A 378 -6.64 -3.07 7.56
C THR A 378 -7.78 -3.94 7.07
N ASP A 379 -7.43 -5.17 6.78
CA ASP A 379 -8.34 -6.30 6.53
C ASP A 379 -7.65 -7.53 7.14
N HIS A 380 -7.56 -8.67 6.46
CA HIS A 380 -6.65 -9.76 6.84
C HIS A 380 -5.17 -9.31 6.72
N ASP A 381 -4.90 -8.39 5.80
CA ASP A 381 -3.61 -7.79 5.55
C ASP A 381 -3.55 -6.36 6.10
N ALA A 382 -2.34 -5.86 6.31
CA ALA A 382 -2.06 -4.50 6.72
C ALA A 382 -1.48 -3.69 5.56
N TRP A 383 -2.01 -2.46 5.35
CA TRP A 383 -1.57 -1.56 4.31
C TRP A 383 -1.23 -0.18 4.85
N PHE A 384 -0.31 0.49 4.18
CA PHE A 384 -0.12 1.93 4.30
C PHE A 384 0.16 2.53 2.94
N ALA A 385 -0.66 3.50 2.53
CA ALA A 385 -0.48 4.29 1.32
C ALA A 385 -0.20 5.73 1.72
N GLY A 386 0.96 6.28 1.35
CA GLY A 386 1.31 7.64 1.74
C GLY A 386 2.31 8.29 0.79
N TYR A 387 2.30 9.62 0.78
CA TYR A 387 3.13 10.41 -0.12
C TYR A 387 3.52 11.76 0.50
N THR A 388 4.63 12.27 0.01
CA THR A 388 5.09 13.66 0.16
C THR A 388 4.90 14.39 -1.16
N SER A 389 5.36 15.62 -1.26
CA SER A 389 5.32 16.39 -2.52
C SER A 389 6.13 15.76 -3.66
N ASN A 390 7.07 14.87 -3.39
CA ASN A 390 8.02 14.34 -4.38
C ASN A 390 8.24 12.82 -4.35
N LEU A 391 7.61 12.11 -3.42
CA LEU A 391 7.75 10.66 -3.31
C LEU A 391 6.46 10.02 -2.80
N LEU A 392 6.01 8.95 -3.47
CA LEU A 392 4.87 8.14 -3.08
C LEU A 392 5.35 6.74 -2.73
N CYS A 393 4.82 6.17 -1.63
CA CYS A 393 5.17 4.82 -1.20
C CYS A 393 3.94 4.06 -0.69
N ILE A 394 3.79 2.83 -1.18
CA ILE A 394 2.81 1.86 -0.71
C ILE A 394 3.54 0.74 0.02
N VAL A 395 3.05 0.39 1.20
CA VAL A 395 3.53 -0.77 1.97
C VAL A 395 2.36 -1.72 2.23
N TRP A 396 2.61 -3.00 2.00
CA TRP A 396 1.72 -4.11 2.31
C TRP A 396 2.42 -5.12 3.21
N VAL A 397 1.71 -5.71 4.16
CA VAL A 397 2.16 -6.81 5.02
C VAL A 397 1.03 -7.82 5.16
N GLY A 398 1.29 -9.09 4.85
CA GLY A 398 0.26 -10.13 4.90
C GLY A 398 0.82 -11.54 4.76
N ASN A 399 -0.01 -12.55 5.00
CA ASN A 399 0.33 -13.96 4.81
C ASN A 399 0.07 -14.42 3.37
N ASP A 400 0.90 -15.34 2.86
CA ASP A 400 0.76 -15.89 1.51
C ASP A 400 -0.60 -16.55 1.26
N ASP A 401 -1.13 -17.22 2.27
CA ASP A 401 -2.42 -17.93 2.23
C ASP A 401 -3.63 -17.05 2.59
N TYR A 402 -3.44 -15.73 2.73
CA TYR A 402 -4.46 -14.76 3.11
C TYR A 402 -5.07 -14.99 4.51
N THR A 403 -4.43 -15.78 5.36
CA THR A 403 -4.83 -15.83 6.77
C THR A 403 -4.59 -14.50 7.45
N ASP A 404 -5.53 -14.12 8.34
CA ASP A 404 -5.50 -12.82 9.01
C ASP A 404 -4.28 -12.69 9.94
N ILE A 405 -3.42 -11.71 9.67
CA ILE A 405 -2.25 -11.40 10.50
C ILE A 405 -2.61 -10.84 11.88
N LYS A 406 -3.87 -10.41 12.09
CA LYS A 406 -4.36 -9.80 13.33
C LYS A 406 -3.56 -8.55 13.77
N MET A 407 -3.15 -7.76 12.80
CA MET A 407 -2.45 -6.48 13.00
C MET A 407 -3.05 -5.42 12.10
N GLN A 408 -3.12 -4.19 12.61
CA GLN A 408 -3.61 -3.05 11.83
C GLN A 408 -2.51 -2.50 10.90
N GLY A 409 -2.91 -1.74 9.88
CA GLY A 409 -1.98 -1.00 9.02
C GLY A 409 -1.07 -0.05 9.81
N ALA A 410 -1.59 0.57 10.87
CA ALA A 410 -0.83 1.40 11.81
C ALA A 410 0.29 0.64 12.54
N ASP A 411 0.11 -0.66 12.76
CA ASP A 411 1.02 -1.49 13.55
C ASP A 411 2.09 -2.21 12.72
N ALA A 412 1.75 -2.60 11.48
CA ALA A 412 2.63 -3.41 10.63
C ALA A 412 3.19 -2.63 9.44
N ALA A 413 2.35 -1.94 8.67
CA ALA A 413 2.77 -1.27 7.42
C ALA A 413 3.28 0.16 7.64
N ALA A 414 2.60 0.97 8.49
CA ALA A 414 2.98 2.35 8.76
C ALA A 414 4.40 2.50 9.37
N PRO A 415 4.87 1.61 10.27
CA PRO A 415 6.25 1.66 10.76
C PRO A 415 7.31 1.47 9.67
N ILE A 416 7.07 0.55 8.71
CA ILE A 416 7.96 0.30 7.58
C ILE A 416 7.98 1.52 6.65
N TRP A 417 6.80 2.05 6.33
CA TRP A 417 6.66 3.26 5.54
C TRP A 417 7.41 4.44 6.17
N ALA A 418 7.23 4.68 7.45
CA ALA A 418 7.88 5.77 8.17
C ALA A 418 9.41 5.64 8.16
N GLU A 419 9.93 4.43 8.39
CA GLU A 419 11.37 4.18 8.38
C GLU A 419 11.96 4.37 6.98
N PHE A 420 11.27 3.92 5.93
CA PHE A 420 11.65 4.17 4.56
C PHE A 420 11.67 5.66 4.24
N MET A 421 10.58 6.38 4.53
CA MET A 421 10.46 7.79 4.20
C MET A 421 11.47 8.66 4.96
N LYS A 422 11.79 8.33 6.22
CA LYS A 422 12.85 9.00 6.98
C LYS A 422 14.21 8.90 6.27
N LYS A 423 14.54 7.72 5.72
CA LYS A 423 15.77 7.51 4.98
C LYS A 423 15.72 8.20 3.62
N ALA A 424 14.60 8.12 2.92
CA ALA A 424 14.39 8.70 1.61
C ALA A 424 14.58 10.23 1.59
N VAL A 425 13.97 10.95 2.56
CA VAL A 425 14.06 12.41 2.61
C VAL A 425 15.45 12.94 3.02
N LEU A 426 16.36 12.06 3.42
CA LEU A 426 17.77 12.42 3.63
C LEU A 426 18.61 12.33 2.34
N LEU A 427 18.09 11.66 1.32
CA LEU A 427 18.74 11.60 0.02
C LEU A 427 18.57 12.95 -0.71
N PRO A 428 19.62 13.52 -1.32
CA PRO A 428 19.56 14.84 -1.95
C PRO A 428 18.42 15.00 -2.95
N GLN A 429 18.08 13.93 -3.70
CA GLN A 429 17.05 13.94 -4.74
C GLN A 429 15.64 14.08 -4.15
N TYR A 430 15.43 13.73 -2.87
CA TYR A 430 14.11 13.68 -2.22
C TYR A 430 14.05 14.57 -0.98
N SER A 431 15.09 15.35 -0.68
CA SER A 431 15.17 16.21 0.51
C SER A 431 14.31 17.47 0.44
N ASP A 432 13.99 17.96 -0.77
CA ASP A 432 13.12 19.13 -0.98
C ASP A 432 11.64 18.75 -0.88
N THR A 433 11.24 18.30 0.31
CA THR A 433 9.83 18.00 0.63
C THR A 433 9.12 19.29 1.02
N ARG A 434 8.04 19.62 0.31
CA ARG A 434 7.26 20.86 0.52
C ARG A 434 5.88 20.51 1.06
N SER A 435 5.25 21.47 1.74
CA SER A 435 3.82 21.43 2.03
C SER A 435 3.02 21.42 0.73
N PHE A 436 1.88 20.75 0.75
CA PHE A 436 0.95 20.77 -0.37
C PHE A 436 0.34 22.17 -0.51
N THR A 437 0.27 22.67 -1.73
CA THR A 437 -0.21 24.03 -2.02
C THR A 437 -1.60 23.98 -2.62
N PRO A 438 -2.59 24.72 -2.08
CA PRO A 438 -3.93 24.75 -2.65
C PRO A 438 -3.91 25.35 -4.07
N PRO A 439 -4.63 24.74 -5.01
CA PRO A 439 -4.84 25.33 -6.32
C PRO A 439 -5.86 26.50 -6.26
N ASP A 440 -5.92 27.27 -7.33
CA ASP A 440 -6.93 28.34 -7.48
C ASP A 440 -8.35 27.78 -7.25
N GLY A 441 -9.17 28.50 -6.48
CA GLY A 441 -10.53 28.10 -6.12
C GLY A 441 -10.62 27.22 -4.87
N VAL A 442 -9.51 27.09 -4.12
CA VAL A 442 -9.50 26.46 -2.80
C VAL A 442 -8.87 27.39 -1.77
N GLY A 443 -9.64 27.70 -0.72
CA GLY A 443 -9.18 28.45 0.45
C GLY A 443 -8.89 27.54 1.65
N ILE A 444 -7.91 27.93 2.45
CA ILE A 444 -7.63 27.31 3.77
C ILE A 444 -8.11 28.27 4.85
N VAL A 445 -8.96 27.80 5.75
CA VAL A 445 -9.51 28.61 6.85
C VAL A 445 -9.41 27.86 8.17
N GLY A 446 -9.19 28.59 9.24
CA GLY A 446 -9.21 28.06 10.60
C GLY A 446 -10.63 27.67 11.02
N ILE A 447 -10.83 26.44 11.44
CA ILE A 447 -12.12 25.92 11.92
C ILE A 447 -11.99 25.53 13.37
N ASP A 448 -12.89 25.99 14.22
CA ASP A 448 -13.01 25.55 15.58
C ASP A 448 -13.52 24.10 15.62
N LYS A 449 -12.76 23.23 16.28
CA LYS A 449 -13.05 21.79 16.31
C LYS A 449 -14.28 21.43 17.16
N VAL A 450 -14.74 22.32 18.01
CA VAL A 450 -15.90 22.08 18.89
C VAL A 450 -17.21 22.41 18.16
N SER A 451 -17.28 23.61 17.58
CA SER A 451 -18.49 24.10 16.91
C SER A 451 -18.57 23.78 15.41
N ASN A 452 -17.42 23.41 14.78
CA ASN A 452 -17.28 23.32 13.32
C ASN A 452 -17.58 24.62 12.56
N LEU A 453 -17.40 25.76 13.22
CA LEU A 453 -17.54 27.12 12.66
C LEU A 453 -16.17 27.75 12.42
N LEU A 454 -16.13 28.94 11.80
CA LEU A 454 -14.88 29.68 11.64
C LEU A 454 -14.26 29.97 13.03
N ALA A 455 -12.97 29.69 13.12
CA ALA A 455 -12.22 29.98 14.33
C ALA A 455 -11.85 31.47 14.39
N ASP A 456 -11.94 32.07 15.58
CA ASP A 456 -11.38 33.35 15.92
C ASP A 456 -10.40 33.22 17.09
N GLU A 457 -9.92 34.36 17.65
CA GLU A 457 -8.94 34.36 18.75
C GLU A 457 -9.49 33.76 20.05
N ALA A 458 -10.80 33.66 20.21
CA ALA A 458 -11.46 33.10 21.38
C ALA A 458 -11.61 31.57 21.32
N CYS A 459 -11.51 30.96 20.15
CA CYS A 459 -11.68 29.52 19.97
C CYS A 459 -10.56 28.74 20.63
N PRO A 460 -10.86 27.77 21.51
CA PRO A 460 -9.86 27.10 22.33
C PRO A 460 -9.01 26.08 21.57
N ASP A 461 -9.54 25.49 20.47
CA ASP A 461 -8.88 24.47 19.66
C ASP A 461 -9.35 24.57 18.20
N SER A 462 -8.48 25.01 17.35
CA SER A 462 -8.77 25.17 15.91
C SER A 462 -7.84 24.31 15.05
N ALA A 463 -8.27 24.06 13.82
CA ALA A 463 -7.47 23.41 12.78
C ALA A 463 -7.71 24.09 11.43
N ASP A 464 -6.64 24.23 10.67
CA ASP A 464 -6.74 24.67 9.28
C ASP A 464 -7.38 23.58 8.44
N MET A 465 -8.35 23.95 7.61
CA MET A 465 -9.09 23.06 6.72
C MET A 465 -9.29 23.70 5.35
N ALA A 466 -9.19 22.89 4.30
CA ALA A 466 -9.37 23.32 2.93
C ALA A 466 -10.85 23.26 2.50
N PHE A 467 -11.31 24.29 1.78
CA PHE A 467 -12.67 24.38 1.22
C PHE A 467 -12.62 24.89 -0.20
N LEU A 468 -13.57 24.47 -1.04
CA LEU A 468 -13.86 25.17 -2.27
C LEU A 468 -14.33 26.58 -1.95
N ASP A 469 -13.98 27.56 -2.79
CA ASP A 469 -14.40 28.94 -2.60
C ASP A 469 -15.93 29.04 -2.42
N GLY A 470 -16.34 29.74 -1.37
CA GLY A 470 -17.74 29.94 -1.03
C GLY A 470 -18.43 28.76 -0.33
N THR A 471 -17.69 27.66 0.02
CA THR A 471 -18.28 26.50 0.72
C THR A 471 -17.87 26.40 2.19
N ALA A 472 -16.92 27.21 2.65
CA ALA A 472 -16.54 27.31 4.06
C ALA A 472 -17.70 27.82 4.91
N PRO A 473 -17.74 27.54 6.22
CA PRO A 473 -18.66 28.19 7.16
C PRO A 473 -18.51 29.72 7.11
N THR A 474 -19.60 30.43 7.34
CA THR A 474 -19.63 31.91 7.41
C THR A 474 -19.74 32.42 8.85
N ASP A 475 -20.27 31.59 9.74
CA ASP A 475 -20.47 31.91 11.13
C ASP A 475 -19.20 31.59 11.93
N THR A 476 -18.87 32.44 12.89
CA THR A 476 -17.73 32.25 13.81
C THR A 476 -18.13 31.50 15.07
N CYS A 477 -17.16 30.85 15.73
CA CYS A 477 -17.39 30.20 17.01
C CYS A 477 -17.85 31.23 18.06
N ASP A 478 -18.77 30.83 18.94
CA ASP A 478 -19.27 31.66 20.08
C ASP A 478 -18.81 31.00 21.36
N HIS A 479 -17.52 31.10 21.66
CA HIS A 479 -16.95 30.66 22.95
C HIS A 479 -16.67 31.84 23.83
N PRO A 480 -16.96 31.76 25.17
CA PRO A 480 -16.53 32.77 26.07
C PRO A 480 -14.98 32.87 26.06
N PRO A 481 -14.41 34.07 26.07
CA PRO A 481 -12.97 34.25 25.94
C PRO A 481 -12.23 33.45 27.02
N ASP A 482 -11.21 32.69 26.60
CA ASP A 482 -10.36 31.88 27.47
C ASP A 482 -9.57 32.79 28.43
N LYS A 483 -10.04 32.88 29.66
CA LYS A 483 -9.46 33.72 30.72
C LYS A 483 -8.15 33.15 31.31
N ARG A 484 -7.66 32.02 30.83
CA ARG A 484 -6.40 31.46 31.31
C ARG A 484 -5.23 32.37 30.90
N ASN A 485 -4.29 32.58 31.82
CA ASN A 485 -3.07 33.30 31.49
C ASN A 485 -2.14 32.44 30.61
N PHE A 486 -1.13 33.06 29.99
CA PHE A 486 -0.19 32.40 29.08
C PHE A 486 0.45 31.13 29.67
N LEU A 487 0.82 31.14 30.97
CA LEU A 487 1.42 29.97 31.62
C LEU A 487 0.40 28.85 31.83
N GLN A 488 -0.84 29.18 32.17
CA GLN A 488 -1.93 28.20 32.30
C GLN A 488 -2.27 27.53 30.96
N LYS A 489 -2.17 28.27 29.84
CA LYS A 489 -2.34 27.71 28.48
C LYS A 489 -1.21 26.73 28.12
N ILE A 490 0.05 27.10 28.37
CA ILE A 490 1.21 26.26 28.10
C ILE A 490 1.24 24.96 28.91
N PHE A 491 0.91 25.06 30.20
CA PHE A 491 0.99 23.92 31.13
C PHE A 491 -0.34 23.13 31.25
N GLY A 492 -1.36 23.44 30.47
CA GLY A 492 -2.65 22.75 30.50
C GLY A 492 -3.38 22.89 31.85
N LEU A 493 -3.05 23.92 32.65
CA LEU A 493 -3.61 24.15 34.00
C LEU A 493 -4.91 24.95 33.91
N GLY A 494 -5.93 24.47 34.61
CA GLY A 494 -7.27 25.04 34.63
C GLY A 494 -8.15 24.50 33.48
N LYS A 495 -9.38 24.09 33.81
CA LYS A 495 -10.37 23.76 32.76
C LYS A 495 -10.79 25.07 32.07
N PRO A 496 -11.00 25.09 30.73
CA PRO A 496 -11.71 26.18 30.10
C PRO A 496 -13.05 26.33 30.83
N SER A 497 -13.46 27.55 31.11
CA SER A 497 -14.83 27.80 31.58
C SER A 497 -15.81 27.43 30.49
N ASN A 498 -16.65 26.42 30.74
CA ASN A 498 -17.83 26.17 29.91
C ASN A 498 -18.73 27.38 29.88
#